data_7efb6a8cf52904c2592a68fe37e73085
#
_entry.id   7efb6a8cf52904c2592a68fe37e73085
#
_cell.length_a   1.000
_cell.length_b   1.000
_cell.length_c   1.000
_cell.angle_alpha   90.00
_cell.angle_beta   90.00
_cell.angle_gamma   90.00
#
_symmetry.space_group_name_H-M   'P 1'
#
loop_
_entity.id
_entity.type
_entity.pdbx_description
1 polymer ?
#
loop_
_entity_poly.entity_id
_entity_poly.type
_entity_poly.pdbx_seq_one_letter_code
_entity_poly.pdbx_strand_id
1 'polypeptide(L)'
;MSRKVIYIILSYLLFFTTWCSAQSFYKFSGQILDAQEKESLPFATIRMKSDEGKFYGSTSDENGRFNITHIESGHYHITVSYIGYEKQERSIDLTNNMSLIFSLKPSSTALREVVVTASESKGITSASKIDRTAMEHLQPTSFSDLLALLPGGKTSDPKMNGAKNITLREVGTSSSNYNTSSLGTKFIIDGAPISTDANMQRLLTDPNTTFDAYNAVNAGVDMRNISTDNIESVEIIRGIPSVEYNDLTSGVVIIKQKQKATPVEARIKADQYGKLFSIGKGVEWKDQRTVLSADAGFLDSYNDPRDRLNNFKRINASVRLNKKWLLGNEHRLNWTAGISY
;
A
#
# COMPACT_ATOMS: atom_id res chain seq x y z
N MET A 1 -35.65 50.49 59.13
CA MET A 1 -35.97 49.82 57.84
C MET A 1 -37.35 49.15 58.05
N SER A 2 -38.37 49.55 57.32
CA SER A 2 -39.70 48.97 57.47
C SER A 2 -39.73 47.48 57.13
N ARG A 3 -40.38 46.65 57.97
CA ARG A 3 -40.58 45.20 57.76
C ARG A 3 -41.09 44.88 56.31
N LYS A 4 -41.89 45.81 55.75
CA LYS A 4 -42.38 45.67 54.35
C LYS A 4 -41.27 45.72 53.29
N VAL A 5 -40.19 46.48 53.49
CA VAL A 5 -39.08 46.61 52.59
C VAL A 5 -38.25 45.30 52.59
N ILE A 6 -38.12 44.64 53.76
CA ILE A 6 -37.40 43.33 53.88
C ILE A 6 -38.15 42.23 53.14
N TYR A 7 -39.49 42.20 53.21
CA TYR A 7 -40.31 41.23 52.48
C TYR A 7 -40.22 41.40 50.94
N ILE A 8 -40.18 42.66 50.49
CA ILE A 8 -40.02 42.97 49.07
C ILE A 8 -38.63 42.54 48.57
N ILE A 9 -37.55 42.77 49.30
CA ILE A 9 -36.21 42.36 48.96
C ILE A 9 -36.11 40.85 49.01
N LEU A 10 -36.71 40.21 50.01
CA LEU A 10 -36.68 38.72 50.09
C LEU A 10 -37.50 38.08 48.96
N SER A 11 -38.64 38.67 48.58
CA SER A 11 -39.41 38.20 47.40
C SER A 11 -38.65 38.38 46.08
N TYR A 12 -37.93 39.50 45.93
CA TYR A 12 -37.07 39.72 44.76
C TYR A 12 -35.91 38.75 44.69
N LEU A 13 -35.31 38.43 45.84
CA LEU A 13 -34.21 37.45 45.93
C LEU A 13 -34.66 36.01 45.57
N LEU A 14 -35.90 35.66 46.01
CA LEU A 14 -36.50 34.36 45.68
C LEU A 14 -36.90 34.26 44.21
N PHE A 15 -37.25 35.34 43.56
CA PHE A 15 -37.56 35.30 42.09
C PHE A 15 -36.37 35.21 41.21
N PHE A 16 -35.15 35.57 41.68
CA PHE A 16 -33.90 35.50 40.92
C PHE A 16 -33.28 34.11 40.93
N THR A 17 -33.69 33.19 41.80
CA THR A 17 -33.09 31.82 41.91
C THR A 17 -33.68 30.80 40.96
N THR A 18 -34.70 31.12 40.14
CA THR A 18 -35.40 30.14 39.31
C THR A 18 -34.87 30.02 37.87
N TRP A 19 -33.80 30.74 37.51
CA TRP A 19 -33.25 30.67 36.15
C TRP A 19 -31.91 29.90 36.07
N CYS A 20 -31.69 28.93 36.96
CA CYS A 20 -30.59 27.99 36.78
C CYS A 20 -31.08 26.82 35.92
N SER A 21 -31.10 27.01 34.60
CA SER A 21 -31.26 25.89 33.67
C SER A 21 -30.05 24.97 33.82
N ALA A 22 -30.21 23.80 34.43
CA ALA A 22 -29.19 22.75 34.42
C ALA A 22 -29.01 22.29 32.98
N GLN A 23 -27.96 22.76 32.31
CA GLN A 23 -27.59 22.24 31.01
C GLN A 23 -27.12 20.79 31.17
N SER A 24 -27.85 19.86 30.59
CA SER A 24 -27.48 18.47 30.56
C SER A 24 -26.49 18.26 29.42
N PHE A 25 -25.30 17.78 29.76
CA PHE A 25 -24.28 17.38 28.77
C PHE A 25 -24.33 15.89 28.53
N TYR A 26 -24.23 15.52 27.27
CA TYR A 26 -24.28 14.15 26.81
C TYR A 26 -22.96 13.72 26.17
N LYS A 27 -22.83 12.41 26.02
CA LYS A 27 -21.70 11.74 25.40
C LYS A 27 -22.17 11.10 24.12
N PHE A 28 -21.42 11.33 23.04
CA PHE A 28 -21.56 10.62 21.77
C PHE A 28 -20.32 9.81 21.50
N SER A 29 -20.48 8.49 21.33
CA SER A 29 -19.38 7.56 21.09
C SER A 29 -19.73 6.59 19.97
N GLY A 30 -18.76 5.87 19.49
CA GLY A 30 -19.01 4.86 18.47
C GLY A 30 -17.76 4.24 17.91
N GLN A 31 -17.95 3.51 16.82
CA GLN A 31 -16.88 2.85 16.09
C GLN A 31 -17.05 3.05 14.57
N ILE A 32 -15.94 3.19 13.87
CA ILE A 32 -15.91 3.38 12.43
C ILE A 32 -15.25 2.16 11.81
N LEU A 33 -15.95 1.52 10.88
CA LEU A 33 -15.56 0.29 10.22
C LEU A 33 -15.60 0.45 8.72
N ASP A 34 -14.78 -0.35 8.02
CA ASP A 34 -14.95 -0.59 6.59
C ASP A 34 -16.26 -1.33 6.32
N ALA A 35 -17.01 -0.91 5.31
CA ALA A 35 -18.27 -1.54 4.96
C ALA A 35 -18.12 -2.94 4.36
N GLN A 36 -16.99 -3.23 3.69
CA GLN A 36 -16.73 -4.49 3.01
C GLN A 36 -15.96 -5.47 3.91
N GLU A 37 -14.83 -5.03 4.46
CA GLU A 37 -13.91 -5.90 5.21
C GLU A 37 -14.22 -5.95 6.71
N LYS A 38 -15.10 -5.06 7.20
CA LYS A 38 -15.44 -4.91 8.64
C LYS A 38 -14.22 -4.61 9.52
N GLU A 39 -13.15 -4.13 8.92
CA GLU A 39 -11.97 -3.70 9.64
C GLU A 39 -12.18 -2.33 10.27
N SER A 40 -11.56 -2.10 11.42
CA SER A 40 -11.59 -0.81 12.11
C SER A 40 -10.82 0.24 11.30
N LEU A 41 -11.40 1.44 11.17
CA LEU A 41 -10.75 2.57 10.49
C LEU A 41 -10.16 3.54 11.52
N PRO A 42 -8.84 3.48 11.77
CA PRO A 42 -8.16 4.36 12.70
C PRO A 42 -8.02 5.78 12.12
N PHE A 43 -8.03 6.78 13.00
CA PHE A 43 -7.82 8.19 12.66
C PHE A 43 -8.82 8.77 11.66
N ALA A 44 -10.01 8.19 11.55
CA ALA A 44 -11.12 8.79 10.81
C ALA A 44 -11.64 10.03 11.53
N THR A 45 -12.03 11.03 10.78
CA THR A 45 -12.49 12.32 11.31
C THR A 45 -14.01 12.31 11.46
N ILE A 46 -14.49 12.65 12.65
CA ILE A 46 -15.90 12.83 13.00
C ILE A 46 -16.15 14.31 13.26
N ARG A 47 -17.13 14.90 12.58
CA ARG A 47 -17.58 16.29 12.79
C ARG A 47 -19.07 16.27 13.06
N MET A 48 -19.48 16.97 14.11
CA MET A 48 -20.88 17.21 14.44
C MET A 48 -21.16 18.70 14.38
N LYS A 49 -22.22 19.07 13.70
CA LYS A 49 -22.68 20.45 13.60
C LYS A 49 -24.11 20.53 14.14
N SER A 50 -24.35 21.41 15.13
CA SER A 50 -25.68 21.73 15.59
C SER A 50 -26.38 22.66 14.60
N ASP A 51 -27.72 22.69 14.60
CA ASP A 51 -28.51 23.64 13.85
C ASP A 51 -28.24 25.09 14.30
N GLU A 52 -27.82 25.29 15.55
CA GLU A 52 -27.39 26.58 16.10
C GLU A 52 -25.97 26.99 15.65
N GLY A 53 -25.28 26.15 14.89
CA GLY A 53 -23.93 26.43 14.37
C GLY A 53 -22.78 26.04 15.29
N LYS A 54 -23.02 25.36 16.41
CA LYS A 54 -21.95 24.81 17.27
C LYS A 54 -21.29 23.60 16.59
N PHE A 55 -19.98 23.47 16.75
CA PHE A 55 -19.21 22.37 16.18
C PHE A 55 -18.55 21.56 17.28
N TYR A 56 -18.65 20.22 17.15
CA TYR A 56 -17.92 19.26 17.94
C TYR A 56 -17.16 18.32 16.98
N GLY A 57 -16.02 17.83 17.40
CA GLY A 57 -15.23 16.93 16.56
C GLY A 57 -14.34 16.03 17.36
N SER A 58 -14.00 14.88 16.78
CA SER A 58 -13.06 13.90 17.30
C SER A 58 -12.43 13.14 16.15
N THR A 59 -11.37 12.40 16.44
CA THR A 59 -10.79 11.38 15.56
C THR A 59 -10.94 10.03 16.22
N SER A 60 -11.07 8.97 15.42
CA SER A 60 -11.06 7.60 15.94
C SER A 60 -9.66 7.19 16.40
N ASP A 61 -9.60 6.32 17.39
CA ASP A 61 -8.38 5.68 17.89
C ASP A 61 -7.89 4.54 16.96
N GLU A 62 -6.85 3.83 17.37
CA GLU A 62 -6.27 2.70 16.64
C GLU A 62 -7.28 1.54 16.40
N ASN A 63 -8.31 1.43 17.23
CA ASN A 63 -9.40 0.46 17.12
C ASN A 63 -10.62 1.02 16.39
N GLY A 64 -10.51 2.19 15.76
CA GLY A 64 -11.60 2.85 15.07
C GLY A 64 -12.68 3.44 16.01
N ARG A 65 -12.44 3.53 17.31
CA ARG A 65 -13.40 4.05 18.30
C ARG A 65 -13.23 5.54 18.49
N PHE A 66 -14.34 6.24 18.66
CA PHE A 66 -14.34 7.66 18.96
C PHE A 66 -15.22 7.98 20.17
N ASN A 67 -14.95 9.13 20.79
CA ASN A 67 -15.68 9.60 21.93
C ASN A 67 -15.70 11.13 21.97
N ILE A 68 -16.89 11.73 22.00
CA ILE A 68 -17.10 13.16 22.12
C ILE A 68 -17.95 13.38 23.38
N THR A 69 -17.46 14.21 24.30
CA THR A 69 -18.08 14.50 25.57
C THR A 69 -18.51 15.96 25.64
N HIS A 70 -19.33 16.30 26.61
CA HIS A 70 -19.81 17.67 26.87
C HIS A 70 -20.60 18.27 25.70
N ILE A 71 -21.49 17.47 25.11
CA ILE A 71 -22.38 17.89 24.03
C ILE A 71 -23.71 18.27 24.65
N GLU A 72 -24.25 19.41 24.27
CA GLU A 72 -25.60 19.86 24.71
C GLU A 72 -26.68 19.02 24.01
N SER A 73 -27.89 18.97 24.58
CA SER A 73 -29.02 18.33 23.88
C SER A 73 -29.39 19.13 22.64
N GLY A 74 -29.74 18.45 21.56
CA GLY A 74 -30.10 19.11 20.31
C GLY A 74 -30.06 18.21 19.09
N HIS A 75 -30.40 18.83 17.97
CA HIS A 75 -30.30 18.19 16.67
C HIS A 75 -28.91 18.42 16.05
N TYR A 76 -28.30 17.36 15.57
CA TYR A 76 -26.92 17.39 15.07
C TYR A 76 -26.80 16.71 13.72
N HIS A 77 -26.08 17.35 12.79
CA HIS A 77 -25.61 16.77 11.57
C HIS A 77 -24.19 16.23 11.78
N ILE A 78 -24.03 14.92 11.63
CA ILE A 78 -22.75 14.23 11.78
C ILE A 78 -22.20 13.96 10.40
N THR A 79 -20.94 14.28 10.19
CA THR A 79 -20.16 13.93 9.00
C THR A 79 -18.97 13.09 9.44
N VAL A 80 -18.88 11.87 8.96
CA VAL A 80 -17.74 10.99 9.15
C VAL A 80 -16.98 10.89 7.84
N SER A 81 -15.68 11.13 7.89
CA SER A 81 -14.80 11.08 6.72
C SER A 81 -13.50 10.38 7.02
N TYR A 82 -13.02 9.61 6.05
CA TYR A 82 -11.73 8.95 6.06
C TYR A 82 -11.13 8.97 4.66
N ILE A 83 -9.79 9.06 4.58
CA ILE A 83 -9.11 9.15 3.29
C ILE A 83 -9.34 7.86 2.49
N GLY A 84 -9.82 7.99 1.26
CA GLY A 84 -10.12 6.85 0.40
C GLY A 84 -11.52 6.24 0.60
N TYR A 85 -12.39 6.90 1.39
CA TYR A 85 -13.76 6.46 1.64
C TYR A 85 -14.79 7.53 1.30
N GLU A 86 -15.99 7.10 0.98
CA GLU A 86 -17.14 8.00 0.81
C GLU A 86 -17.51 8.60 2.17
N LYS A 87 -17.75 9.92 2.18
CA LYS A 87 -18.25 10.60 3.38
C LYS A 87 -19.61 10.01 3.74
N GLN A 88 -19.80 9.70 5.00
CA GLN A 88 -21.09 9.32 5.52
C GLN A 88 -21.67 10.47 6.35
N GLU A 89 -22.89 10.88 6.02
CA GLU A 89 -23.62 11.93 6.73
C GLU A 89 -24.85 11.33 7.39
N ARG A 90 -25.12 11.77 8.62
CA ARG A 90 -26.26 11.30 9.40
C ARG A 90 -26.73 12.39 10.35
N SER A 91 -28.05 12.59 10.42
CA SER A 91 -28.67 13.47 11.41
C SER A 91 -29.15 12.67 12.61
N ILE A 92 -28.95 13.20 13.80
CA ILE A 92 -29.38 12.61 15.06
C ILE A 92 -29.96 13.66 16.01
N ASP A 93 -30.87 13.20 16.86
CA ASP A 93 -31.36 13.97 18.03
C ASP A 93 -30.66 13.45 19.29
N LEU A 94 -29.77 14.24 19.84
CA LEU A 94 -29.01 13.87 21.03
C LEU A 94 -29.75 14.33 22.28
N THR A 95 -30.52 13.46 22.92
CA THR A 95 -31.27 13.69 24.16
C THR A 95 -30.75 12.82 25.31
N ASN A 96 -29.87 11.88 25.02
CA ASN A 96 -29.20 10.98 25.97
C ASN A 96 -27.82 10.56 25.45
N ASN A 97 -27.07 9.83 26.25
CA ASN A 97 -25.80 9.24 25.81
C ASN A 97 -26.08 8.22 24.68
N MET A 98 -25.39 8.39 23.54
CA MET A 98 -25.61 7.59 22.34
C MET A 98 -24.31 6.97 21.84
N SER A 99 -24.43 5.75 21.30
CA SER A 99 -23.33 5.07 20.61
C SER A 99 -23.79 4.57 19.25
N LEU A 100 -23.01 4.86 18.20
CA LEU A 100 -23.32 4.47 16.81
C LEU A 100 -22.12 3.85 16.14
N ILE A 101 -22.40 2.90 15.22
CA ILE A 101 -21.41 2.33 14.33
C ILE A 101 -21.59 2.96 12.95
N PHE A 102 -20.48 3.44 12.39
CA PHE A 102 -20.41 3.96 11.02
C PHE A 102 -19.64 2.98 10.15
N SER A 103 -20.27 2.54 9.05
CA SER A 103 -19.63 1.67 8.07
C SER A 103 -19.37 2.46 6.79
N LEU A 104 -18.13 2.89 6.58
CA LEU A 104 -17.74 3.68 5.42
C LEU A 104 -17.49 2.77 4.22
N LYS A 105 -17.98 3.19 3.06
CA LYS A 105 -17.71 2.50 1.79
C LYS A 105 -16.42 3.04 1.19
N PRO A 106 -15.53 2.16 0.69
CA PRO A 106 -14.39 2.62 -0.09
C PRO A 106 -14.87 3.49 -1.27
N SER A 107 -14.30 4.68 -1.39
CA SER A 107 -14.64 5.57 -2.50
C SER A 107 -13.90 5.15 -3.76
N SER A 108 -14.64 4.69 -4.76
CA SER A 108 -14.09 4.49 -6.11
C SER A 108 -13.82 5.82 -6.84
N THR A 109 -14.35 6.92 -6.31
CA THR A 109 -14.33 8.26 -6.93
C THR A 109 -13.36 9.23 -6.24
N ALA A 110 -12.75 8.86 -5.12
CA ALA A 110 -11.60 9.61 -4.67
C ALA A 110 -10.58 9.52 -5.81
N LEU A 111 -10.37 10.63 -6.51
CA LEU A 111 -9.16 10.85 -7.28
C LEU A 111 -8.03 10.55 -6.29
N ARG A 112 -7.59 9.29 -6.27
CA ARG A 112 -6.31 8.94 -5.64
C ARG A 112 -5.36 9.89 -6.32
N GLU A 113 -4.86 10.86 -5.58
CA GLU A 113 -3.68 11.56 -6.01
C GLU A 113 -2.71 10.45 -6.42
N VAL A 114 -2.51 10.35 -7.72
CA VAL A 114 -1.65 9.30 -8.26
C VAL A 114 -0.25 9.73 -7.89
N VAL A 115 0.20 9.25 -6.74
CA VAL A 115 1.58 9.39 -6.35
C VAL A 115 2.37 8.49 -7.29
N VAL A 116 2.84 9.09 -8.38
CA VAL A 116 3.65 8.42 -9.41
C VAL A 116 5.05 8.10 -8.88
N THR A 117 5.36 8.52 -7.67
CA THR A 117 6.62 8.25 -6.98
C THR A 117 6.42 7.22 -5.87
N ALA A 118 7.49 6.50 -5.53
CA ALA A 118 7.47 5.62 -4.37
C ALA A 118 7.16 6.42 -3.10
N SER A 119 6.25 5.91 -2.27
CA SER A 119 6.01 6.47 -0.94
C SER A 119 7.15 6.05 0.00
N GLU A 120 7.69 6.99 0.77
CA GLU A 120 8.71 6.68 1.77
C GLU A 120 8.09 6.47 3.15
N SER A 121 8.57 5.47 3.86
CA SER A 121 8.19 5.27 5.27
C SER A 121 8.87 6.34 6.14
N LYS A 122 8.10 6.95 7.04
CA LYS A 122 8.61 7.88 8.06
C LYS A 122 9.18 7.08 9.23
N GLY A 123 10.33 6.44 9.06
CA GLY A 123 10.96 5.62 10.10
C GLY A 123 12.49 5.65 10.04
N ILE A 124 13.13 4.93 10.97
CA ILE A 124 14.60 4.77 11.05
C ILE A 124 15.12 3.99 9.82
N THR A 125 14.28 3.19 9.18
CA THR A 125 14.60 2.44 7.97
C THR A 125 14.08 3.19 6.75
N SER A 126 14.96 3.49 5.79
CA SER A 126 14.56 4.07 4.50
C SER A 126 13.90 2.99 3.65
N ALA A 127 12.60 2.84 3.80
CA ALA A 127 11.80 1.94 2.97
C ALA A 127 10.97 2.76 1.98
N SER A 128 11.03 2.37 0.70
CA SER A 128 10.26 2.97 -0.38
C SER A 128 9.25 1.94 -0.88
N LYS A 129 7.98 2.30 -0.94
CA LYS A 129 6.91 1.44 -1.43
C LYS A 129 6.38 1.95 -2.77
N ILE A 130 6.31 1.07 -3.74
CA ILE A 130 5.76 1.30 -5.08
C ILE A 130 4.46 0.51 -5.17
N ASP A 131 3.35 1.20 -5.34
CA ASP A 131 2.03 0.60 -5.46
C ASP A 131 1.68 0.27 -6.93
N ARG A 132 0.67 -0.57 -7.12
CA ARG A 132 0.16 -0.96 -8.43
C ARG A 132 -0.19 0.23 -9.31
N THR A 133 -0.81 1.27 -8.74
CA THR A 133 -1.18 2.48 -9.46
C THR A 133 0.03 3.19 -10.09
N ALA A 134 1.15 3.31 -9.35
CA ALA A 134 2.38 3.88 -9.88
C ALA A 134 2.97 3.02 -11.00
N MET A 135 2.90 1.69 -10.88
CA MET A 135 3.34 0.77 -11.93
C MET A 135 2.47 0.87 -13.19
N GLU A 136 1.16 1.04 -13.05
CA GLU A 136 0.24 1.23 -14.19
C GLU A 136 0.52 2.53 -14.95
N HIS A 137 0.91 3.58 -14.28
CA HIS A 137 1.33 4.82 -14.93
C HIS A 137 2.69 4.70 -15.62
N LEU A 138 3.65 4.05 -14.99
CA LEU A 138 4.98 3.86 -15.55
C LEU A 138 4.99 2.91 -16.75
N GLN A 139 4.06 1.94 -16.80
CA GLN A 139 4.02 0.89 -17.82
C GLN A 139 5.36 0.13 -17.97
N PRO A 140 5.93 -0.40 -16.87
CA PRO A 140 7.26 -0.98 -16.89
C PRO A 140 7.33 -2.22 -17.77
N THR A 141 8.43 -2.41 -18.49
CA THR A 141 8.69 -3.62 -19.28
C THR A 141 9.41 -4.69 -18.47
N SER A 142 10.23 -4.25 -17.52
CA SER A 142 10.92 -5.11 -16.55
C SER A 142 10.91 -4.50 -15.15
N PHE A 143 11.26 -5.32 -14.17
CA PHE A 143 11.37 -4.86 -12.78
C PHE A 143 12.37 -3.71 -12.62
N SER A 144 13.43 -3.66 -13.43
CA SER A 144 14.44 -2.61 -13.38
C SER A 144 13.85 -1.20 -13.60
N ASP A 145 12.76 -1.10 -14.36
CA ASP A 145 12.14 0.18 -14.67
C ASP A 145 11.48 0.80 -13.42
N LEU A 146 11.08 -0.04 -12.46
CA LEU A 146 10.50 0.41 -11.18
C LEU A 146 11.50 1.21 -10.33
N LEU A 147 12.79 0.98 -10.52
CA LEU A 147 13.83 1.70 -9.77
C LEU A 147 13.86 3.19 -10.11
N ALA A 148 13.35 3.60 -11.26
CA ALA A 148 13.20 5.01 -11.63
C ALA A 148 12.20 5.75 -10.75
N LEU A 149 11.27 5.04 -10.09
CA LEU A 149 10.30 5.63 -9.16
C LEU A 149 10.86 5.88 -7.75
N LEU A 150 12.05 5.33 -7.46
CA LEU A 150 12.71 5.54 -6.18
C LEU A 150 13.26 6.96 -6.07
N PRO A 151 13.26 7.57 -4.88
CA PRO A 151 13.96 8.83 -4.65
C PRO A 151 15.45 8.72 -5.03
N GLY A 152 15.91 9.58 -5.93
CA GLY A 152 17.25 9.50 -6.52
C GLY A 152 17.44 8.37 -7.53
N GLY A 153 16.34 7.69 -7.92
CA GLY A 153 16.38 6.63 -8.93
C GLY A 153 16.78 7.16 -10.31
N LYS A 154 17.58 6.36 -11.01
CA LYS A 154 17.98 6.65 -12.40
C LYS A 154 17.05 5.85 -13.33
N THR A 155 16.72 6.45 -14.47
CA THR A 155 16.02 5.72 -15.54
C THR A 155 16.90 4.56 -16.00
N SER A 156 16.29 3.38 -16.05
CA SER A 156 16.94 2.18 -16.57
C SER A 156 17.12 2.29 -18.09
N ASP A 157 18.24 1.82 -18.62
CA ASP A 157 18.38 1.62 -20.07
C ASP A 157 17.27 0.66 -20.54
N PRO A 158 16.47 1.02 -21.54
CA PRO A 158 15.41 0.16 -22.07
C PRO A 158 15.94 -1.12 -22.74
N LYS A 159 17.22 -1.14 -23.11
CA LYS A 159 17.86 -2.30 -23.71
C LYS A 159 17.94 -3.47 -22.73
N MET A 160 17.60 -4.67 -23.18
CA MET A 160 17.60 -5.87 -22.35
C MET A 160 18.63 -6.92 -22.77
N ASN A 161 19.64 -6.54 -23.54
CA ASN A 161 20.68 -7.44 -24.04
C ASN A 161 21.66 -7.93 -22.94
N GLY A 162 21.76 -7.21 -21.81
CA GLY A 162 22.60 -7.60 -20.67
C GLY A 162 21.78 -7.83 -19.39
N ALA A 163 22.29 -8.66 -18.47
CA ALA A 163 21.68 -8.86 -17.17
C ALA A 163 21.57 -7.52 -16.40
N LYS A 164 20.41 -7.29 -15.76
CA LYS A 164 20.16 -6.10 -14.98
C LYS A 164 20.06 -6.46 -13.50
N ASN A 165 21.11 -6.16 -12.77
CA ASN A 165 21.19 -6.41 -11.35
C ASN A 165 20.86 -5.12 -10.56
N ILE A 166 20.26 -5.28 -9.39
CA ILE A 166 19.91 -4.14 -8.55
C ILE A 166 21.16 -3.54 -7.90
N THR A 167 21.24 -2.21 -7.88
CA THR A 167 22.26 -1.46 -7.15
C THR A 167 21.54 -0.48 -6.23
N LEU A 168 21.44 -0.79 -4.94
CA LEU A 168 20.76 0.07 -3.95
C LEU A 168 21.70 1.08 -3.31
N ARG A 169 22.97 0.76 -3.24
CA ARG A 169 24.04 1.65 -2.76
C ARG A 169 25.20 1.58 -3.73
N GLU A 170 25.43 2.67 -4.45
CA GLU A 170 26.68 2.84 -5.19
C GLU A 170 27.79 3.17 -4.17
N VAL A 171 28.61 2.19 -3.84
CA VAL A 171 29.93 2.47 -3.28
C VAL A 171 30.77 2.83 -4.49
N GLY A 172 31.23 4.07 -4.59
CA GLY A 172 31.85 4.68 -5.76
C GLY A 172 33.15 4.02 -6.25
N THR A 173 33.01 2.82 -6.77
CA THR A 173 34.08 2.17 -7.53
C THR A 173 33.68 2.18 -8.99
N SER A 174 34.39 2.96 -9.74
CA SER A 174 34.27 3.14 -11.19
C SER A 174 34.61 1.88 -12.02
N SER A 175 34.77 0.72 -11.41
CA SER A 175 35.03 -0.53 -12.10
C SER A 175 33.76 -1.33 -12.23
N SER A 176 33.15 -1.29 -13.41
CA SER A 176 31.96 -2.07 -13.78
C SER A 176 32.12 -3.59 -13.65
N ASN A 177 33.34 -4.08 -13.46
CA ASN A 177 33.69 -5.51 -13.48
C ASN A 177 33.48 -6.22 -12.14
N TYR A 178 33.31 -5.48 -11.02
CA TYR A 178 33.17 -6.07 -9.68
C TYR A 178 31.97 -5.54 -8.91
N ASN A 179 30.85 -5.32 -9.58
CA ASN A 179 29.66 -4.87 -8.85
C ASN A 179 28.99 -6.05 -8.14
N THR A 180 29.54 -6.46 -6.99
CA THR A 180 28.99 -7.49 -6.11
C THR A 180 27.92 -6.95 -5.18
N SER A 181 27.59 -5.65 -5.24
CA SER A 181 26.60 -5.03 -4.35
C SER A 181 25.21 -5.63 -4.50
N SER A 182 24.88 -6.14 -5.67
CA SER A 182 23.61 -6.85 -5.92
C SER A 182 23.49 -8.18 -5.20
N LEU A 183 24.60 -8.84 -4.86
CA LEU A 183 24.60 -10.07 -4.06
C LEU A 183 24.14 -9.84 -2.62
N GLY A 184 24.38 -8.65 -2.09
CA GLY A 184 23.92 -8.26 -0.78
C GLY A 184 22.47 -7.80 -0.71
N THR A 185 21.73 -7.86 -1.83
CA THR A 185 20.32 -7.50 -1.91
C THR A 185 19.47 -8.75 -2.09
N LYS A 186 18.57 -9.01 -1.14
CA LYS A 186 17.67 -10.17 -1.16
C LYS A 186 16.35 -9.79 -1.81
N PHE A 187 15.86 -10.64 -2.70
CA PHE A 187 14.52 -10.55 -3.27
C PHE A 187 13.61 -11.57 -2.60
N ILE A 188 12.46 -11.12 -2.16
CA ILE A 188 11.45 -11.94 -1.49
C ILE A 188 10.14 -11.75 -2.23
N ILE A 189 9.58 -12.84 -2.77
CA ILE A 189 8.28 -12.84 -3.44
C ILE A 189 7.28 -13.59 -2.56
N ASP A 190 6.23 -12.90 -2.11
CA ASP A 190 5.18 -13.46 -1.24
C ASP A 190 5.74 -14.23 -0.03
N GLY A 191 6.84 -13.74 0.55
CA GLY A 191 7.51 -14.34 1.70
C GLY A 191 8.58 -15.38 1.37
N ALA A 192 8.70 -15.82 0.12
CA ALA A 192 9.73 -16.76 -0.31
C ALA A 192 10.95 -16.03 -0.91
N PRO A 193 12.18 -16.27 -0.43
CA PRO A 193 13.36 -15.67 -1.00
C PRO A 193 13.70 -16.31 -2.36
N ILE A 194 14.16 -15.47 -3.30
CA ILE A 194 14.73 -15.94 -4.55
C ILE A 194 16.18 -16.35 -4.27
N SER A 195 16.52 -17.63 -4.55
CA SER A 195 17.90 -18.08 -4.54
C SER A 195 18.61 -17.65 -5.83
N THR A 196 19.85 -17.20 -5.70
CA THR A 196 20.75 -16.88 -6.80
C THR A 196 21.89 -17.87 -6.92
N ASP A 197 21.92 -18.90 -6.06
CA ASP A 197 23.06 -19.84 -5.95
C ASP A 197 23.31 -20.63 -7.22
N ALA A 198 22.25 -20.89 -8.00
CA ALA A 198 22.34 -21.62 -9.28
C ALA A 198 22.57 -20.70 -10.49
N ASN A 199 22.67 -19.39 -10.31
CA ASN A 199 22.84 -18.44 -11.42
C ASN A 199 24.31 -18.41 -11.91
N MET A 200 24.74 -19.51 -12.51
CA MET A 200 26.11 -19.73 -13.00
C MET A 200 26.33 -19.29 -14.46
N GLN A 201 25.24 -18.89 -15.14
CA GLN A 201 25.31 -18.53 -16.57
C GLN A 201 25.45 -17.03 -16.74
N ARG A 202 26.65 -16.54 -16.84
CA ARG A 202 26.95 -15.20 -17.30
C ARG A 202 27.51 -15.27 -18.71
N LEU A 203 26.70 -14.91 -19.69
CA LEU A 203 27.19 -14.69 -21.06
C LEU A 203 27.92 -13.34 -21.07
N LEU A 204 29.21 -13.38 -21.27
CA LEU A 204 30.01 -12.19 -21.53
C LEU A 204 29.72 -11.76 -22.97
N THR A 205 28.89 -10.71 -23.10
CA THR A 205 28.52 -10.17 -24.41
C THR A 205 29.37 -8.96 -24.81
N ASP A 206 30.31 -8.53 -23.96
CA ASP A 206 31.20 -7.42 -24.26
C ASP A 206 32.57 -7.96 -24.72
N PRO A 207 32.97 -7.78 -26.01
CA PRO A 207 34.23 -8.22 -26.53
C PRO A 207 35.45 -7.47 -25.93
N ASN A 208 35.20 -6.36 -25.18
CA ASN A 208 36.26 -5.60 -24.53
C ASN A 208 36.46 -5.98 -23.04
N THR A 209 35.73 -7.00 -22.54
CA THR A 209 35.91 -7.44 -21.15
C THR A 209 37.18 -8.28 -21.05
N THR A 210 38.11 -7.82 -20.22
CA THR A 210 39.32 -8.53 -19.86
C THR A 210 39.02 -9.79 -19.05
N PHE A 211 39.98 -10.72 -18.97
CA PHE A 211 39.88 -12.02 -18.31
C PHE A 211 39.31 -12.02 -16.89
N ASP A 212 39.39 -10.89 -16.18
CA ASP A 212 38.87 -10.74 -14.82
C ASP A 212 37.33 -10.82 -14.74
N ALA A 213 36.61 -10.59 -15.83
CA ALA A 213 35.15 -10.73 -15.88
C ALA A 213 34.68 -12.20 -15.76
N TYR A 214 35.53 -13.15 -15.94
CA TYR A 214 35.23 -14.59 -15.79
C TYR A 214 35.12 -15.02 -14.31
N ASN A 215 35.64 -14.22 -13.38
CA ASN A 215 35.67 -14.58 -11.96
C ASN A 215 34.37 -14.24 -11.17
N ALA A 216 33.47 -13.48 -11.76
CA ALA A 216 32.20 -13.16 -11.12
C ALA A 216 31.09 -14.09 -11.60
N VAL A 217 31.01 -15.26 -11.00
CA VAL A 217 30.08 -16.33 -11.38
C VAL A 217 28.64 -15.99 -11.04
N ASN A 218 28.39 -15.23 -9.98
CA ASN A 218 27.07 -14.81 -9.54
C ASN A 218 27.02 -13.28 -9.40
N ALA A 219 26.09 -12.65 -10.08
CA ALA A 219 25.89 -11.22 -10.01
C ALA A 219 24.57 -10.81 -9.31
N GLY A 220 23.93 -11.73 -8.59
CA GLY A 220 22.63 -11.51 -7.94
C GLY A 220 21.45 -11.76 -8.88
N VAL A 221 20.29 -11.27 -8.47
CA VAL A 221 19.04 -11.48 -9.22
C VAL A 221 19.02 -10.63 -10.49
N ASP A 222 18.78 -11.28 -11.63
CA ASP A 222 18.53 -10.59 -12.90
C ASP A 222 17.07 -10.09 -12.96
N MET A 223 16.90 -8.79 -12.83
CA MET A 223 15.59 -8.13 -12.79
C MET A 223 14.81 -8.27 -14.10
N ARG A 224 15.46 -8.63 -15.22
CA ARG A 224 14.77 -8.89 -16.49
C ARG A 224 13.81 -10.07 -16.39
N ASN A 225 14.13 -11.06 -15.56
CA ASN A 225 13.33 -12.25 -15.36
C ASN A 225 12.06 -12.03 -14.54
N ILE A 226 11.97 -10.90 -13.84
CA ILE A 226 10.81 -10.58 -13.00
C ILE A 226 9.77 -9.81 -13.82
N SER A 227 8.62 -10.45 -14.06
CA SER A 227 7.47 -9.79 -14.69
C SER A 227 6.80 -8.85 -13.70
N THR A 228 6.40 -7.65 -14.15
CA THR A 228 5.72 -6.64 -13.33
C THR A 228 4.19 -6.70 -13.42
N ASP A 229 3.65 -7.54 -14.32
CA ASP A 229 2.21 -7.57 -14.61
C ASP A 229 1.39 -8.20 -13.48
N ASN A 230 1.97 -9.14 -12.75
CA ASN A 230 1.35 -9.83 -11.61
C ASN A 230 1.69 -9.21 -10.24
N ILE A 231 2.44 -8.12 -10.20
CA ILE A 231 2.86 -7.46 -8.96
C ILE A 231 1.76 -6.49 -8.49
N GLU A 232 1.41 -6.57 -7.20
CA GLU A 232 0.53 -5.64 -6.50
C GLU A 232 1.31 -4.48 -5.87
N SER A 233 2.41 -4.80 -5.20
CA SER A 233 3.28 -3.79 -4.60
C SER A 233 4.71 -4.29 -4.47
N VAL A 234 5.63 -3.34 -4.48
CA VAL A 234 7.06 -3.57 -4.21
C VAL A 234 7.48 -2.67 -3.07
N GLU A 235 8.14 -3.24 -2.09
CA GLU A 235 8.77 -2.51 -0.99
C GLU A 235 10.27 -2.72 -1.05
N ILE A 236 11.02 -1.63 -1.09
CA ILE A 236 12.48 -1.64 -1.18
C ILE A 236 13.03 -1.01 0.08
N ILE A 237 13.65 -1.81 0.93
CA ILE A 237 14.27 -1.39 2.17
C ILE A 237 15.75 -1.15 1.91
N ARG A 238 16.14 0.14 2.01
CA ARG A 238 17.52 0.61 1.86
C ARG A 238 18.05 0.97 3.25
N GLY A 239 18.91 0.18 3.80
CA GLY A 239 19.45 0.46 5.12
C GLY A 239 19.58 -0.80 5.96
N ILE A 240 19.30 -0.71 7.25
CA ILE A 240 19.33 -1.84 8.16
C ILE A 240 17.91 -2.46 8.17
N PRO A 241 17.69 -3.59 7.49
CA PRO A 241 16.41 -4.27 7.52
C PRO A 241 16.15 -4.91 8.88
N SER A 242 14.92 -5.37 9.11
CA SER A 242 14.57 -6.16 10.29
C SER A 242 15.46 -7.41 10.41
N VAL A 243 15.69 -7.86 11.65
CA VAL A 243 16.43 -9.10 11.97
C VAL A 243 15.83 -10.35 11.27
N GLU A 244 14.57 -10.28 10.86
CA GLU A 244 13.91 -11.35 10.07
C GLU A 244 14.61 -11.63 8.75
N TYR A 245 15.35 -10.65 8.21
CA TYR A 245 16.05 -10.74 6.94
C TYR A 245 17.55 -10.91 7.22
N ASN A 246 18.02 -12.13 7.23
CA ASN A 246 19.45 -12.47 7.41
C ASN A 246 20.25 -12.34 6.10
N ASP A 247 21.58 -12.32 6.21
CA ASP A 247 22.54 -12.36 5.09
C ASP A 247 22.42 -11.19 4.10
N LEU A 248 22.31 -9.95 4.62
CA LEU A 248 22.14 -8.77 3.81
C LEU A 248 23.21 -7.73 4.08
N THR A 249 23.74 -7.15 3.02
CA THR A 249 24.70 -6.02 3.11
C THR A 249 24.19 -4.75 2.47
N SER A 250 23.22 -4.85 1.54
CA SER A 250 22.75 -3.71 0.72
C SER A 250 21.28 -3.39 0.91
N GLY A 251 20.40 -4.38 1.11
CA GLY A 251 18.99 -4.15 1.33
C GLY A 251 18.08 -5.33 0.97
N VAL A 252 16.76 -5.09 1.05
CA VAL A 252 15.72 -6.10 0.75
C VAL A 252 14.74 -5.53 -0.24
N VAL A 253 14.34 -6.34 -1.21
CA VAL A 253 13.24 -6.09 -2.14
C VAL A 253 12.13 -7.08 -1.82
N ILE A 254 11.01 -6.58 -1.33
CA ILE A 254 9.83 -7.38 -0.99
C ILE A 254 8.78 -7.16 -2.08
N ILE A 255 8.44 -8.21 -2.80
CA ILE A 255 7.46 -8.20 -3.88
C ILE A 255 6.21 -8.93 -3.38
N LYS A 256 5.10 -8.23 -3.41
CA LYS A 256 3.77 -8.81 -3.16
C LYS A 256 3.05 -8.94 -4.48
N GLN A 257 2.60 -10.15 -4.78
CA GLN A 257 1.85 -10.42 -5.99
C GLN A 257 0.35 -10.23 -5.75
N LYS A 258 -0.43 -10.04 -6.83
CA LYS A 258 -1.89 -9.85 -6.76
C LYS A 258 -2.56 -11.05 -6.08
N GLN A 259 -3.31 -10.79 -5.03
CA GLN A 259 -4.00 -11.80 -4.22
C GLN A 259 -5.52 -11.54 -4.15
N LYS A 260 -6.03 -10.63 -4.97
CA LYS A 260 -7.45 -10.26 -5.01
C LYS A 260 -8.07 -10.74 -6.32
N ALA A 261 -9.40 -10.84 -6.34
CA ALA A 261 -10.13 -11.00 -7.57
C ALA A 261 -9.88 -9.79 -8.48
N THR A 262 -9.47 -10.06 -9.70
CA THR A 262 -9.26 -9.04 -10.73
C THR A 262 -10.04 -9.41 -11.99
N PRO A 263 -10.59 -8.43 -12.72
CA PRO A 263 -11.13 -8.69 -14.03
C PRO A 263 -10.05 -9.26 -14.96
N VAL A 264 -10.42 -9.67 -16.15
CA VAL A 264 -9.44 -10.01 -17.17
C VAL A 264 -8.67 -8.74 -17.53
N GLU A 265 -7.37 -8.76 -17.27
CA GLU A 265 -6.44 -7.70 -17.64
C GLU A 265 -5.58 -8.21 -18.79
N ALA A 266 -5.56 -7.49 -19.90
CA ALA A 266 -4.68 -7.77 -21.01
C ALA A 266 -3.86 -6.52 -21.31
N ARG A 267 -2.55 -6.70 -21.49
CA ARG A 267 -1.63 -5.61 -21.79
C ARG A 267 -0.81 -5.95 -23.02
N ILE A 268 -0.77 -5.01 -23.94
CA ILE A 268 0.06 -5.08 -25.14
C ILE A 268 0.90 -3.82 -25.17
N LYS A 269 2.22 -3.97 -25.24
CA LYS A 269 3.16 -2.88 -25.41
C LYS A 269 4.08 -3.20 -26.57
N ALA A 270 4.27 -2.26 -27.48
CA ALA A 270 5.22 -2.36 -28.56
C ALA A 270 5.99 -1.05 -28.66
N ASP A 271 7.28 -1.11 -28.60
CA ASP A 271 8.17 0.03 -28.76
C ASP A 271 9.37 -0.35 -29.63
N GLN A 272 10.33 0.58 -29.80
CA GLN A 272 11.51 0.33 -30.64
C GLN A 272 12.46 -0.75 -30.10
N TYR A 273 12.30 -1.13 -28.81
CA TYR A 273 13.17 -2.10 -28.13
C TYR A 273 12.52 -3.45 -27.89
N GLY A 274 11.23 -3.58 -28.17
CA GLY A 274 10.57 -4.86 -27.96
C GLY A 274 9.05 -4.86 -28.03
N LYS A 275 8.50 -6.05 -27.85
CA LYS A 275 7.08 -6.33 -27.81
C LYS A 275 6.77 -7.12 -26.54
N LEU A 276 5.78 -6.65 -25.77
CA LEU A 276 5.31 -7.32 -24.59
C LEU A 276 3.83 -7.61 -24.73
N PHE A 277 3.46 -8.81 -24.38
CA PHE A 277 2.08 -9.25 -24.23
C PHE A 277 1.90 -9.87 -22.86
N SER A 278 0.86 -9.50 -22.13
CA SER A 278 0.50 -10.18 -20.89
C SER A 278 -1.01 -10.26 -20.74
N ILE A 279 -1.47 -11.31 -20.08
CA ILE A 279 -2.87 -11.55 -19.74
C ILE A 279 -2.95 -12.14 -18.34
N GLY A 280 -3.89 -11.68 -17.55
CA GLY A 280 -4.11 -12.17 -16.19
C GLY A 280 -5.56 -12.09 -15.77
N LYS A 281 -5.95 -12.95 -14.82
CA LYS A 281 -7.27 -12.95 -14.21
C LYS A 281 -7.21 -13.49 -12.79
N GLY A 282 -7.94 -12.85 -11.87
CA GLY A 282 -8.20 -13.36 -10.53
C GLY A 282 -9.67 -13.72 -10.38
N VAL A 283 -9.97 -14.92 -9.91
CA VAL A 283 -11.33 -15.41 -9.67
C VAL A 283 -11.49 -15.69 -8.18
N GLU A 284 -12.50 -15.11 -7.57
CA GLU A 284 -12.88 -15.35 -6.19
C GLU A 284 -14.03 -16.36 -6.12
N TRP A 285 -13.91 -17.31 -5.20
CA TRP A 285 -15.00 -18.26 -4.93
C TRP A 285 -16.10 -17.60 -4.09
N LYS A 286 -17.29 -18.20 -4.12
CA LYS A 286 -18.48 -17.72 -3.38
C LYS A 286 -18.27 -17.56 -1.87
N ASP A 287 -17.28 -18.24 -1.30
CA ASP A 287 -16.92 -18.11 0.11
C ASP A 287 -16.21 -16.78 0.44
N GLN A 288 -15.88 -15.97 -0.58
CA GLN A 288 -15.11 -14.70 -0.47
C GLN A 288 -13.77 -14.85 0.29
N ARG A 289 -13.26 -16.05 0.39
CA ARG A 289 -12.04 -16.40 1.14
C ARG A 289 -11.01 -17.10 0.30
N THR A 290 -11.42 -17.60 -0.87
CA THR A 290 -10.56 -18.34 -1.78
C THR A 290 -10.45 -17.59 -3.10
N VAL A 291 -9.23 -17.22 -3.48
CA VAL A 291 -8.91 -16.52 -4.75
C VAL A 291 -7.94 -17.35 -5.56
N LEU A 292 -8.30 -17.66 -6.79
CA LEU A 292 -7.41 -18.23 -7.79
C LEU A 292 -6.97 -17.14 -8.76
N SER A 293 -5.68 -16.91 -8.88
CA SER A 293 -5.10 -15.98 -9.84
C SER A 293 -4.24 -16.74 -10.84
N ALA A 294 -4.39 -16.41 -12.12
CA ALA A 294 -3.56 -16.94 -13.20
C ALA A 294 -3.10 -15.79 -14.08
N ASP A 295 -1.83 -15.82 -14.47
CA ASP A 295 -1.25 -14.85 -15.38
C ASP A 295 -0.26 -15.55 -16.33
N ALA A 296 -0.15 -14.98 -17.53
CA ALA A 296 0.81 -15.40 -18.54
C ALA A 296 1.33 -14.18 -19.30
N GLY A 297 2.59 -14.18 -19.66
CA GLY A 297 3.21 -13.08 -20.38
C GLY A 297 4.33 -13.56 -21.32
N PHE A 298 4.53 -12.77 -22.35
CA PHE A 298 5.58 -12.93 -23.32
C PHE A 298 6.24 -11.59 -23.60
N LEU A 299 7.54 -11.56 -23.55
CA LEU A 299 8.37 -10.41 -23.93
C LEU A 299 9.40 -10.86 -24.97
N ASP A 300 9.45 -10.15 -26.07
CA ASP A 300 10.51 -10.26 -27.08
C ASP A 300 11.18 -8.88 -27.20
N SER A 301 12.38 -8.76 -26.68
CA SER A 301 13.15 -7.52 -26.64
C SER A 301 14.42 -7.66 -27.48
N TYR A 302 14.68 -6.65 -28.28
CA TYR A 302 15.85 -6.58 -29.16
C TYR A 302 16.50 -5.20 -29.08
N ASN A 303 17.81 -5.16 -29.18
CA ASN A 303 18.57 -3.94 -29.19
C ASN A 303 18.63 -3.30 -30.59
N ASP A 304 18.87 -4.15 -31.59
CA ASP A 304 18.87 -3.79 -33.00
C ASP A 304 18.04 -4.84 -33.76
N PRO A 305 16.99 -4.47 -34.52
CA PRO A 305 16.20 -5.41 -35.29
C PRO A 305 17.00 -6.25 -36.29
N ARG A 306 18.18 -5.80 -36.69
CA ARG A 306 19.09 -6.48 -37.62
C ARG A 306 19.96 -7.53 -36.92
N ASP A 307 20.18 -7.38 -35.62
CA ASP A 307 20.96 -8.28 -34.81
C ASP A 307 20.07 -9.29 -34.08
N ARG A 308 19.94 -10.48 -34.66
CA ARG A 308 19.12 -11.56 -34.12
C ARG A 308 19.78 -12.30 -32.94
N LEU A 309 21.05 -12.07 -32.67
CA LEU A 309 21.80 -12.77 -31.62
C LEU A 309 21.71 -12.04 -30.29
N ASN A 310 21.59 -10.73 -30.32
CA ASN A 310 21.47 -9.86 -29.12
C ASN A 310 20.02 -9.55 -28.77
N ASN A 311 19.21 -10.57 -28.60
CA ASN A 311 17.83 -10.44 -28.15
C ASN A 311 17.62 -11.10 -26.79
N PHE A 312 16.55 -10.69 -26.10
CA PHE A 312 16.10 -11.29 -24.84
C PHE A 312 14.63 -11.66 -24.96
N LYS A 313 14.31 -12.90 -24.68
CA LYS A 313 12.93 -13.38 -24.64
C LYS A 313 12.61 -13.87 -23.25
N ARG A 314 11.44 -13.47 -22.75
CA ARG A 314 10.89 -13.94 -21.48
C ARG A 314 9.51 -14.52 -21.73
N ILE A 315 9.30 -15.73 -21.26
CA ILE A 315 7.98 -16.32 -21.11
C ILE A 315 7.76 -16.44 -19.61
N ASN A 316 6.64 -15.99 -19.13
CA ASN A 316 6.25 -16.18 -17.73
C ASN A 316 4.81 -16.67 -17.68
N ALA A 317 4.56 -17.60 -16.80
CA ALA A 317 3.23 -18.09 -16.47
C ALA A 317 3.16 -18.35 -14.97
N SER A 318 2.09 -17.95 -14.33
CA SER A 318 1.90 -18.27 -12.92
C SER A 318 0.44 -18.62 -12.61
N VAL A 319 0.26 -19.53 -11.66
CA VAL A 319 -1.04 -19.86 -11.09
C VAL A 319 -0.88 -19.87 -9.58
N ARG A 320 -1.76 -19.14 -8.89
CA ARG A 320 -1.73 -19.00 -7.44
C ARG A 320 -3.10 -19.20 -6.84
N LEU A 321 -3.13 -19.91 -5.72
CA LEU A 321 -4.30 -20.11 -4.89
C LEU A 321 -4.06 -19.46 -3.53
N ASN A 322 -4.88 -18.50 -3.18
CA ASN A 322 -4.88 -17.84 -1.88
C ASN A 322 -6.13 -18.25 -1.12
N LYS A 323 -5.96 -18.70 0.11
CA LYS A 323 -7.07 -19.03 0.98
C LYS A 323 -6.91 -18.40 2.35
N LYS A 324 -7.97 -17.73 2.80
CA LYS A 324 -8.05 -17.10 4.11
C LYS A 324 -8.95 -17.93 5.03
N TRP A 325 -8.45 -18.34 6.19
CA TRP A 325 -9.24 -18.94 7.24
C TRP A 325 -9.37 -18.00 8.42
N LEU A 326 -10.58 -17.92 8.97
CA LEU A 326 -10.83 -17.25 10.24
C LEU A 326 -10.83 -18.32 11.33
N LEU A 327 -9.86 -18.25 12.23
CA LEU A 327 -9.71 -19.11 13.39
C LEU A 327 -10.24 -18.35 14.62
N GLY A 328 -11.57 -18.46 14.88
CA GLY A 328 -12.23 -17.69 15.94
C GLY A 328 -12.39 -16.21 15.59
N ASN A 329 -12.55 -15.35 16.59
CA ASN A 329 -12.86 -13.93 16.39
C ASN A 329 -11.65 -13.02 16.10
N GLU A 330 -10.42 -13.48 16.36
CA GLU A 330 -9.24 -12.62 16.31
C GLU A 330 -8.09 -13.16 15.43
N HIS A 331 -8.08 -14.43 15.08
CA HIS A 331 -6.98 -15.03 14.33
C HIS A 331 -7.33 -15.27 12.88
N ARG A 332 -6.48 -14.79 11.98
CA ARG A 332 -6.60 -15.01 10.54
C ARG A 332 -5.39 -15.80 10.05
N LEU A 333 -5.65 -16.93 9.40
CA LEU A 333 -4.62 -17.70 8.70
C LEU A 333 -4.75 -17.45 7.20
N ASN A 334 -3.69 -16.89 6.62
CA ASN A 334 -3.59 -16.72 5.17
C ASN A 334 -2.64 -17.80 4.62
N TRP A 335 -3.13 -18.56 3.69
CA TRP A 335 -2.35 -19.58 3.00
C TRP A 335 -2.25 -19.26 1.52
N THR A 336 -1.04 -19.31 0.98
CA THR A 336 -0.77 -19.07 -0.43
C THR A 336 0.02 -20.23 -0.99
N ALA A 337 -0.45 -20.81 -2.06
CA ALA A 337 0.30 -21.76 -2.88
C ALA A 337 0.35 -21.24 -4.30
N GLY A 338 1.51 -21.33 -4.94
CA GLY A 338 1.71 -20.87 -6.29
C GLY A 338 2.76 -21.66 -7.03
N ILE A 339 2.59 -21.75 -8.35
CA ILE A 339 3.58 -22.27 -9.29
C ILE A 339 3.83 -21.15 -10.29
N SER A 340 5.10 -20.82 -10.50
CA SER A 340 5.54 -19.85 -11.50
C SER A 340 6.65 -20.42 -12.35
N TYR A 341 6.60 -20.10 -13.64
CA TYR A 341 7.62 -20.42 -14.64
C TYR A 341 8.14 -19.15 -15.29
#